data_72781cf664924b0d00adbdc65fb63951
#
_entry.id   72781cf664924b0d00adbdc65fb63951
#
_cell.length_a   1.000
_cell.length_b   1.000
_cell.length_c   1.000
_cell.angle_alpha   90.00
_cell.angle_beta   90.00
_cell.angle_gamma   90.00
#
_symmetry.space_group_name_H-M   'P 1'
#
loop_
_entity.id
_entity.type
_entity.pdbx_description
1 polymer ?
#
loop_
_entity_poly.entity_id
_entity_poly.type
_entity_poly.pdbx_seq_one_letter_code
_entity_poly.pdbx_strand_id
1 'polypeptide(L)'
;MFGGFSAESLKDRIQDADCRIVITADEGVRGGKSIPLKNNVDKALESCPRVIACLVVRRTGAKINWVHERDHYYDEVYKTVSADCECEEMDAEDPLFILYTSGSTGKPKGVMHTTGGYILGAHMSFKYLFGYSETDNYWCTADVGWITGHTYIVYGPLSNAATT
;
A
#
# COMPACT_ATOMS: atom_id res chain seq x y z
N MET A 1 -0.95 3.90 1.40
CA MET A 1 -1.15 5.24 2.04
C MET A 1 0.20 5.89 2.27
N PHE A 2 0.25 7.21 2.11
CA PHE A 2 1.44 7.98 2.42
C PHE A 2 1.75 7.96 3.94
N GLY A 3 2.99 7.66 4.31
CA GLY A 3 3.40 7.47 5.72
C GLY A 3 3.39 8.73 6.60
N GLY A 4 3.11 9.90 6.03
CA GLY A 4 2.99 11.16 6.77
C GLY A 4 1.58 11.52 7.23
N PHE A 5 0.59 10.64 7.01
CA PHE A 5 -0.78 10.90 7.47
C PHE A 5 -0.93 10.75 8.99
N SER A 6 -1.86 11.55 9.55
CA SER A 6 -2.20 11.49 10.97
C SER A 6 -2.95 10.17 11.30
N ALA A 7 -2.96 9.83 12.59
CA ALA A 7 -3.73 8.70 13.10
C ALA A 7 -5.23 8.80 12.77
N GLU A 8 -5.81 9.99 12.86
CA GLU A 8 -7.22 10.24 12.51
C GLU A 8 -7.49 9.94 11.02
N SER A 9 -6.63 10.45 10.14
CA SER A 9 -6.74 10.21 8.71
C SER A 9 -6.58 8.73 8.34
N LEU A 10 -5.79 7.99 9.10
CA LEU A 10 -5.62 6.54 8.95
C LEU A 10 -6.87 5.80 9.43
N LYS A 11 -7.38 6.15 10.61
CA LYS A 11 -8.62 5.59 11.19
C LYS A 11 -9.78 5.68 10.20
N ASP A 12 -10.02 6.88 9.65
CA ASP A 12 -11.14 7.11 8.73
C ASP A 12 -11.08 6.17 7.52
N ARG A 13 -9.90 5.94 6.96
CA ARG A 13 -9.72 5.03 5.82
C ARG A 13 -9.89 3.56 6.19
N ILE A 14 -9.38 3.16 7.35
CA ILE A 14 -9.52 1.79 7.85
C ILE A 14 -11.00 1.45 8.06
N GLN A 15 -11.75 2.38 8.62
CA GLN A 15 -13.19 2.21 8.88
C GLN A 15 -14.00 2.22 7.57
N ASP A 16 -13.72 3.16 6.67
CA ASP A 16 -14.44 3.30 5.40
C ASP A 16 -14.23 2.09 4.48
N ALA A 17 -12.99 1.59 4.40
CA ALA A 17 -12.67 0.40 3.60
C ALA A 17 -12.87 -0.93 4.35
N ASP A 18 -13.37 -0.90 5.58
CA ASP A 18 -13.57 -2.08 6.43
C ASP A 18 -12.34 -2.98 6.54
N CYS A 19 -11.17 -2.38 6.70
CA CYS A 19 -9.91 -3.11 6.73
C CYS A 19 -9.85 -4.09 7.91
N ARG A 20 -9.36 -5.31 7.63
CA ARG A 20 -9.17 -6.37 8.61
C ARG A 20 -7.71 -6.53 9.03
N ILE A 21 -6.79 -6.13 8.15
CA ILE A 21 -5.35 -6.24 8.35
C ILE A 21 -4.72 -4.88 8.04
N VAL A 22 -3.74 -4.49 8.83
CA VAL A 22 -2.92 -3.30 8.59
C VAL A 22 -1.47 -3.72 8.45
N ILE A 23 -0.78 -3.19 7.44
CA ILE A 23 0.67 -3.37 7.26
C ILE A 23 1.33 -2.02 7.48
N THR A 24 2.33 -1.97 8.34
CA THR A 24 3.08 -0.75 8.68
C THR A 24 4.56 -1.05 8.89
N ALA A 25 5.34 -0.03 9.17
CA ALA A 25 6.70 -0.20 9.69
C ALA A 25 6.80 0.35 11.12
N ASP A 26 7.86 0.00 11.82
CA ASP A 26 8.21 0.61 13.11
C ASP A 26 8.28 2.14 12.97
N GLU A 27 9.12 2.61 12.06
CA GLU A 27 9.26 4.02 11.68
C GLU A 27 9.46 4.16 10.17
N GLY A 28 9.13 5.35 9.65
CA GLY A 28 9.57 5.83 8.35
C GLY A 28 10.72 6.84 8.50
N VAL A 29 11.53 6.98 7.46
CA VAL A 29 12.58 8.01 7.42
C VAL A 29 12.29 8.94 6.24
N ARG A 30 12.19 10.25 6.51
CA ARG A 30 11.97 11.26 5.50
C ARG A 30 12.71 12.55 5.82
N GLY A 31 13.50 13.04 4.87
CA GLY A 31 14.28 14.26 5.08
C GLY A 31 15.20 14.19 6.30
N GLY A 32 15.77 13.02 6.60
CA GLY A 32 16.62 12.80 7.76
C GLY A 32 15.87 12.70 9.11
N LYS A 33 14.54 12.72 9.10
CA LYS A 33 13.72 12.63 10.32
C LYS A 33 12.99 11.28 10.38
N SER A 34 12.91 10.69 11.57
CA SER A 34 12.08 9.53 11.86
C SER A 34 10.62 9.93 12.01
N ILE A 35 9.74 9.15 11.41
CA ILE A 35 8.28 9.27 11.50
C ILE A 35 7.76 8.03 12.23
N PRO A 36 7.11 8.15 13.39
CA PRO A 36 6.69 7.01 14.21
C PRO A 36 5.42 6.35 13.63
N LEU A 37 5.58 5.55 12.56
CA LEU A 37 4.46 4.97 11.82
C LEU A 37 3.61 4.05 12.68
N LYS A 38 4.26 3.12 13.41
CA LYS A 38 3.56 2.18 14.29
C LYS A 38 2.75 2.90 15.38
N ASN A 39 3.29 3.98 15.93
CA ASN A 39 2.60 4.75 16.94
C ASN A 39 1.34 5.44 16.38
N ASN A 40 1.39 5.93 15.15
CA ASN A 40 0.22 6.50 14.47
C ASN A 40 -0.83 5.41 14.17
N VAL A 41 -0.38 4.22 13.77
CA VAL A 41 -1.25 3.06 13.57
C VAL A 41 -1.93 2.65 14.88
N ASP A 42 -1.19 2.53 15.99
CA ASP A 42 -1.76 2.15 17.28
C ASP A 42 -2.89 3.09 17.71
N LYS A 43 -2.67 4.40 17.61
CA LYS A 43 -3.70 5.41 17.90
C LYS A 43 -4.93 5.27 16.99
N ALA A 44 -4.74 4.99 15.71
CA ALA A 44 -5.85 4.79 14.79
C ALA A 44 -6.66 3.53 15.17
N LEU A 45 -5.97 2.46 15.53
CA LEU A 45 -6.56 1.15 15.84
C LEU A 45 -7.35 1.11 17.14
N GLU A 46 -7.15 2.06 18.06
CA GLU A 46 -8.02 2.22 19.25
C GLU A 46 -9.52 2.32 18.90
N SER A 47 -9.82 2.84 17.71
CA SER A 47 -11.19 3.01 17.20
C SER A 47 -11.53 2.05 16.04
N CYS A 48 -10.71 1.04 15.76
CA CYS A 48 -10.90 0.13 14.63
C CYS A 48 -10.96 -1.35 15.08
N PRO A 49 -12.02 -1.74 15.81
CA PRO A 49 -12.10 -3.07 16.44
C PRO A 49 -12.20 -4.23 15.45
N ARG A 50 -12.45 -3.96 14.15
CA ARG A 50 -12.50 -4.98 13.12
C ARG A 50 -11.12 -5.39 12.60
N VAL A 51 -10.08 -4.63 12.90
CA VAL A 51 -8.70 -5.00 12.54
C VAL A 51 -8.22 -6.12 13.47
N ILE A 52 -7.93 -7.27 12.87
CA ILE A 52 -7.54 -8.48 13.58
C ILE A 52 -6.02 -8.69 13.63
N ALA A 53 -5.28 -8.07 12.71
CA ALA A 53 -3.82 -8.20 12.66
C ALA A 53 -3.15 -6.91 12.17
N CYS A 54 -1.95 -6.65 12.73
CA CYS A 54 -1.07 -5.59 12.30
C CYS A 54 0.32 -6.19 12.01
N LEU A 55 0.70 -6.21 10.73
CA LEU A 55 2.02 -6.66 10.30
C LEU A 55 3.01 -5.50 10.36
N VAL A 56 4.09 -5.67 11.11
CA VAL A 56 5.09 -4.62 11.34
C VAL A 56 6.41 -4.96 10.67
N VAL A 57 6.85 -4.12 9.74
CA VAL A 57 8.17 -4.23 9.10
C VAL A 57 9.20 -3.53 9.98
N ARG A 58 10.28 -4.22 10.34
CA ARG A 58 11.42 -3.64 11.04
C ARG A 58 12.26 -2.82 10.06
N ARG A 59 12.00 -1.52 10.01
CA ARG A 59 12.69 -0.59 9.09
C ARG A 59 13.91 0.07 9.73
N THR A 60 13.75 0.56 10.97
CA THR A 60 14.81 1.25 11.72
C THR A 60 15.29 0.46 12.93
N GLY A 61 14.51 -0.52 13.38
CA GLY A 61 14.76 -1.25 14.63
C GLY A 61 14.37 -0.44 15.88
N ALA A 62 13.56 0.60 15.72
CA ALA A 62 13.12 1.42 16.83
C ALA A 62 12.27 0.62 17.83
N LYS A 63 12.36 1.04 19.10
CA LYS A 63 11.48 0.50 20.14
C LYS A 63 10.07 1.01 19.94
N ILE A 64 9.15 0.09 19.73
CA ILE A 64 7.72 0.37 19.48
C ILE A 64 6.85 -0.22 20.58
N ASN A 65 5.62 0.30 20.73
CA ASN A 65 4.59 -0.36 21.51
C ASN A 65 4.14 -1.66 20.81
N TRP A 66 3.81 -2.67 21.62
CA TRP A 66 3.44 -3.99 21.11
C TRP A 66 2.16 -4.47 21.73
N VAL A 67 1.17 -4.80 20.91
CA VAL A 67 -0.10 -5.39 21.34
C VAL A 67 -0.07 -6.86 20.98
N HIS A 68 0.05 -7.72 21.99
CA HIS A 68 0.02 -9.18 21.82
C HIS A 68 -1.25 -9.61 21.10
N GLU A 69 -1.19 -10.71 20.37
CA GLU A 69 -2.27 -11.30 19.57
C GLU A 69 -2.64 -10.50 18.30
N ARG A 70 -2.41 -9.18 18.25
CA ARG A 70 -2.68 -8.35 17.09
C ARG A 70 -1.42 -8.10 16.25
N ASP A 71 -0.31 -7.79 16.91
CA ASP A 71 0.91 -7.31 16.23
C ASP A 71 1.84 -8.49 15.91
N HIS A 72 2.30 -8.54 14.67
CA HIS A 72 3.21 -9.58 14.19
C HIS A 72 4.34 -8.94 13.39
N TYR A 73 5.58 -9.37 13.60
CA TYR A 73 6.66 -8.93 12.75
C TYR A 73 6.61 -9.62 11.39
N TYR A 74 6.69 -8.83 10.33
CA TYR A 74 6.66 -9.33 8.96
C TYR A 74 7.78 -10.34 8.69
N ASP A 75 9.00 -10.05 9.17
CA ASP A 75 10.18 -10.90 9.00
C ASP A 75 10.13 -12.21 9.82
N GLU A 76 9.17 -12.37 10.70
CA GLU A 76 8.87 -13.60 11.40
C GLU A 76 7.77 -14.39 10.68
N VAL A 77 6.68 -13.70 10.29
CA VAL A 77 5.54 -14.33 9.63
C VAL A 77 5.93 -14.96 8.30
N TYR A 78 6.67 -14.22 7.43
CA TYR A 78 6.99 -14.75 6.09
C TYR A 78 7.84 -16.03 6.12
N LYS A 79 8.57 -16.31 7.23
CA LYS A 79 9.35 -17.54 7.39
C LYS A 79 8.48 -18.77 7.72
N THR A 80 7.25 -18.54 8.12
CA THR A 80 6.32 -19.61 8.54
C THR A 80 5.33 -20.02 7.46
N VAL A 81 5.31 -19.30 6.33
CA VAL A 81 4.39 -19.54 5.22
C VAL A 81 5.14 -20.10 4.00
N SER A 82 4.42 -20.77 3.12
CA SER A 82 4.97 -21.24 1.85
C SER A 82 5.34 -20.05 0.95
N ALA A 83 6.39 -20.24 0.15
CA ALA A 83 6.70 -19.33 -0.96
C ALA A 83 5.78 -19.58 -2.17
N ASP A 84 5.14 -20.75 -2.24
CA ASP A 84 4.19 -21.08 -3.29
C ASP A 84 2.85 -20.44 -2.92
N CYS A 85 2.39 -19.52 -3.75
CA CYS A 85 1.11 -18.85 -3.64
C CYS A 85 0.48 -18.80 -5.01
N GLU A 86 -0.55 -19.61 -5.22
CA GLU A 86 -1.31 -19.55 -6.47
C GLU A 86 -2.04 -18.20 -6.58
N CYS A 87 -2.11 -17.68 -7.81
CA CYS A 87 -2.85 -16.45 -8.07
C CYS A 87 -4.34 -16.70 -7.90
N GLU A 88 -5.04 -15.81 -7.21
CA GLU A 88 -6.49 -15.83 -7.15
C GLU A 88 -7.08 -15.49 -8.52
N GLU A 89 -8.03 -16.28 -8.98
CA GLU A 89 -8.77 -15.98 -10.21
C GLU A 89 -9.73 -14.82 -9.94
N MET A 90 -9.61 -13.74 -10.72
CA MET A 90 -10.37 -12.52 -10.55
C MET A 90 -11.12 -12.16 -11.82
N ASP A 91 -12.38 -11.77 -11.69
CA ASP A 91 -13.12 -11.15 -12.79
C ASP A 91 -12.60 -9.73 -13.05
N ALA A 92 -12.79 -9.25 -14.30
CA ALA A 92 -12.32 -7.93 -14.69
C ALA A 92 -12.91 -6.78 -13.84
N GLU A 93 -14.13 -6.98 -13.34
CA GLU A 93 -14.83 -6.01 -12.50
C GLU A 93 -14.58 -6.18 -11.00
N ASP A 94 -13.84 -7.21 -10.59
CA ASP A 94 -13.50 -7.39 -9.19
C ASP A 94 -12.59 -6.26 -8.69
N PRO A 95 -12.78 -5.80 -7.44
CA PRO A 95 -11.96 -4.76 -6.84
C PRO A 95 -10.48 -5.16 -6.78
N LEU A 96 -9.61 -4.30 -7.31
CA LEU A 96 -8.16 -4.46 -7.21
C LEU A 96 -7.61 -3.73 -5.98
N PHE A 97 -7.95 -2.46 -5.84
CA PHE A 97 -7.60 -1.64 -4.68
C PHE A 97 -8.48 -0.39 -4.57
N ILE A 98 -8.47 0.20 -3.38
CA ILE A 98 -9.09 1.50 -3.10
C ILE A 98 -7.99 2.52 -2.81
N LEU A 99 -7.98 3.62 -3.55
CA LEU A 99 -7.06 4.72 -3.31
C LEU A 99 -7.84 6.00 -2.95
N TYR A 100 -7.42 6.63 -1.85
CA TYR A 100 -8.12 7.80 -1.31
C TYR A 100 -7.57 9.10 -1.88
N THR A 101 -8.48 9.95 -2.34
CA THR A 101 -8.20 11.33 -2.71
C THR A 101 -8.56 12.28 -1.58
N SER A 102 -8.04 13.53 -1.61
CA SER A 102 -8.33 14.54 -0.58
C SER A 102 -9.80 14.98 -0.52
N GLY A 103 -10.58 14.69 -1.56
CA GLY A 103 -11.99 15.07 -1.64
C GLY A 103 -12.24 16.58 -1.55
N SER A 104 -13.22 17.10 -2.28
CA SER A 104 -13.62 18.51 -2.25
C SER A 104 -14.33 18.91 -0.95
N THR A 105 -14.81 17.95 -0.17
CA THR A 105 -15.59 18.16 1.06
C THR A 105 -14.79 17.99 2.35
N GLY A 106 -13.46 17.89 2.26
CA GLY A 106 -12.57 17.67 3.41
C GLY A 106 -12.48 16.23 3.92
N LYS A 107 -13.45 15.37 3.60
CA LYS A 107 -13.36 13.94 3.91
C LYS A 107 -12.70 13.19 2.74
N PRO A 108 -11.78 12.25 3.02
CA PRO A 108 -11.20 11.42 1.98
C PRO A 108 -12.28 10.63 1.23
N LYS A 109 -12.16 10.55 -0.09
CA LYS A 109 -13.03 9.72 -0.93
C LYS A 109 -12.22 8.56 -1.47
N GLY A 110 -12.66 7.34 -1.19
CA GLY A 110 -12.09 6.12 -1.73
C GLY A 110 -12.50 5.94 -3.19
N VAL A 111 -11.52 5.86 -4.08
CA VAL A 111 -11.72 5.51 -5.49
C VAL A 111 -11.38 4.04 -5.64
N MET A 112 -12.37 3.22 -5.92
CA MET A 112 -12.19 1.80 -6.19
C MET A 112 -11.75 1.62 -7.65
N HIS A 113 -10.65 0.89 -7.83
CA HIS A 113 -10.16 0.48 -9.14
C HIS A 113 -10.43 -1.01 -9.33
N THR A 114 -10.97 -1.38 -10.50
CA THR A 114 -11.24 -2.79 -10.85
C THR A 114 -10.03 -3.44 -11.51
N THR A 115 -9.94 -4.76 -11.39
CA THR A 115 -8.78 -5.56 -11.80
C THR A 115 -8.46 -5.40 -13.28
N GLY A 116 -9.41 -5.72 -14.17
CA GLY A 116 -9.17 -5.72 -15.62
C GLY A 116 -9.00 -4.31 -16.17
N GLY A 117 -9.90 -3.39 -15.83
CA GLY A 117 -9.88 -2.03 -16.35
C GLY A 117 -8.63 -1.25 -15.97
N TYR A 118 -8.22 -1.34 -14.70
CA TYR A 118 -7.05 -0.64 -14.23
C TYR A 118 -5.74 -1.19 -14.82
N ILE A 119 -5.58 -2.51 -14.82
CA ILE A 119 -4.35 -3.14 -15.33
C ILE A 119 -4.19 -2.87 -16.82
N LEU A 120 -5.27 -2.98 -17.61
CA LEU A 120 -5.24 -2.66 -19.04
C LEU A 120 -4.84 -1.19 -19.28
N GLY A 121 -5.46 -0.26 -18.55
CA GLY A 121 -5.13 1.17 -18.64
C GLY A 121 -3.68 1.47 -18.27
N ALA A 122 -3.16 0.87 -17.20
CA ALA A 122 -1.78 1.02 -16.77
C ALA A 122 -0.79 0.43 -17.81
N HIS A 123 -1.07 -0.75 -18.32
CA HIS A 123 -0.26 -1.40 -19.36
C HIS A 123 -0.15 -0.56 -20.63
N MET A 124 -1.29 -0.15 -21.17
CA MET A 124 -1.36 0.59 -22.43
C MET A 124 -0.76 1.99 -22.30
N SER A 125 -1.06 2.70 -21.20
CA SER A 125 -0.50 4.03 -21.00
C SER A 125 1.02 3.98 -20.80
N PHE A 126 1.54 3.01 -20.06
CA PHE A 126 2.97 2.82 -19.91
C PHE A 126 3.64 2.57 -21.28
N LYS A 127 3.12 1.63 -22.04
CA LYS A 127 3.68 1.26 -23.34
C LYS A 127 3.69 2.41 -24.34
N TYR A 128 2.58 3.10 -24.49
CA TYR A 128 2.41 4.07 -25.57
C TYR A 128 2.75 5.51 -25.18
N LEU A 129 2.44 5.96 -23.95
CA LEU A 129 2.72 7.34 -23.56
C LEU A 129 4.19 7.54 -23.18
N PHE A 130 4.83 6.54 -22.57
CA PHE A 130 6.25 6.61 -22.26
C PHE A 130 7.14 6.09 -23.40
N GLY A 131 6.56 5.47 -24.44
CA GLY A 131 7.31 4.94 -25.56
C GLY A 131 8.29 3.83 -25.14
N TYR A 132 7.92 3.04 -24.13
CA TYR A 132 8.78 2.00 -23.56
C TYR A 132 9.18 0.95 -24.60
N SER A 133 10.46 0.60 -24.61
CA SER A 133 11.07 -0.48 -25.37
C SER A 133 11.70 -1.53 -24.44
N GLU A 134 11.73 -2.80 -24.83
CA GLU A 134 12.26 -3.92 -24.04
C GLU A 134 13.72 -3.75 -23.60
N THR A 135 14.48 -2.85 -24.25
CA THR A 135 15.86 -2.53 -23.91
C THR A 135 16.01 -1.41 -22.88
N ASP A 136 14.91 -0.76 -22.52
CA ASP A 136 14.94 0.38 -21.62
C ASP A 136 14.96 -0.05 -20.15
N ASN A 137 15.70 0.71 -19.34
CA ASN A 137 15.55 0.70 -17.90
C ASN A 137 14.67 1.88 -17.51
N TYR A 138 13.52 1.58 -16.90
CA TYR A 138 12.58 2.60 -16.51
C TYR A 138 12.75 2.98 -15.04
N TRP A 139 12.70 4.27 -14.74
CA TRP A 139 12.74 4.76 -13.36
C TRP A 139 11.67 5.83 -13.12
N CYS A 140 10.83 5.58 -12.13
CA CYS A 140 9.82 6.52 -11.65
C CYS A 140 10.18 7.01 -10.25
N THR A 141 10.27 8.33 -10.08
CA THR A 141 10.60 8.97 -8.80
C THR A 141 9.40 9.24 -7.90
N ALA A 142 8.20 8.84 -8.33
CA ALA A 142 7.00 9.00 -7.51
C ALA A 142 7.03 8.10 -6.27
N ASP A 143 6.32 8.52 -5.22
CA ASP A 143 6.08 7.66 -4.06
C ASP A 143 5.01 6.61 -4.40
N VAL A 144 5.26 5.34 -4.05
CA VAL A 144 4.35 4.23 -4.32
C VAL A 144 2.99 4.39 -3.62
N GLY A 145 2.90 5.20 -2.59
CA GLY A 145 1.64 5.51 -1.90
C GLY A 145 0.66 6.39 -2.70
N TRP A 146 1.07 6.92 -3.86
CA TRP A 146 0.23 7.70 -4.76
C TRP A 146 -0.20 6.89 -5.99
N ILE A 147 -1.27 7.33 -6.66
CA ILE A 147 -1.73 6.67 -7.88
C ILE A 147 -0.64 6.57 -8.96
N THR A 148 0.18 7.61 -9.09
CA THR A 148 1.31 7.60 -10.03
C THR A 148 2.27 6.46 -9.72
N GLY A 149 2.58 6.23 -8.44
CA GLY A 149 3.43 5.12 -8.02
C GLY A 149 2.78 3.77 -8.29
N HIS A 150 1.50 3.60 -7.96
CA HIS A 150 0.77 2.37 -8.30
C HIS A 150 0.83 2.11 -9.80
N THR A 151 0.50 3.10 -10.62
CA THR A 151 0.42 2.94 -12.07
C THR A 151 1.80 2.74 -12.70
N TYR A 152 2.80 3.55 -12.32
CA TYR A 152 4.07 3.65 -13.05
C TYR A 152 5.32 3.22 -12.27
N ILE A 153 5.16 2.62 -11.09
CA ILE A 153 6.22 1.83 -10.43
C ILE A 153 5.84 0.35 -10.44
N VAL A 154 4.56 0.03 -10.22
CA VAL A 154 4.12 -1.35 -10.05
C VAL A 154 3.44 -1.88 -11.31
N TYR A 155 2.19 -1.47 -11.57
CA TYR A 155 1.36 -2.18 -12.56
C TYR A 155 1.78 -1.96 -14.01
N GLY A 156 2.05 -0.73 -14.43
CA GLY A 156 2.44 -0.41 -15.81
C GLY A 156 3.75 -1.08 -16.22
N PRO A 157 4.86 -0.84 -15.50
CA PRO A 157 6.14 -1.46 -15.81
C PRO A 157 6.10 -2.98 -15.75
N LEU A 158 5.60 -3.56 -14.64
CA LEU A 158 5.64 -5.02 -14.44
C LEU A 158 4.74 -5.75 -15.45
N SER A 159 3.60 -5.19 -15.83
CA SER A 159 2.73 -5.78 -16.87
C SER A 159 3.34 -5.73 -18.27
N ASN A 160 4.34 -4.88 -18.49
CA ASN A 160 5.12 -4.81 -19.72
C ASN A 160 6.47 -5.54 -19.62
N ALA A 161 6.69 -6.32 -18.56
CA ALA A 161 7.97 -7.00 -18.27
C ALA A 161 9.17 -6.04 -18.26
N ALA A 162 8.94 -4.78 -17.87
CA ALA A 162 9.98 -3.77 -17.83
C ALA A 162 10.94 -3.97 -16.66
N THR A 163 12.21 -3.64 -16.88
CA THR A 163 13.17 -3.44 -15.79
C THR A 163 12.92 -2.06 -15.15
N THR A 164 12.60 -2.04 -13.85
CA THR A 164 12.26 -0.82 -13.13
C THR A 164 12.92 -0.76 -11.75
#